data_84a4cc3b643fec8f398bc4de74ab0c9e
#
_entry.id   84a4cc3b643fec8f398bc4de74ab0c9e
#
_cell.length_a   1.000
_cell.length_b   1.000
_cell.length_c   1.000
_cell.angle_alpha   90.00
_cell.angle_beta   90.00
_cell.angle_gamma   90.00
#
_symmetry.space_group_name_H-M   'P 1'
#
loop_
_entity.id
_entity.type
_entity.pdbx_description
1 polymer ?
#
loop_
_entity_poly.entity_id
_entity_poly.type
_entity_poly.pdbx_seq_one_letter_code
_entity_poly.pdbx_strand_id
1 'polypeptide(L)'
;NEHLQRQSTLIHNAQINTIDGFCSYVIRNYFHMIDLDPGFRTAEDGELRLMKQDVMKKVIEDAYEAGTEEFYACVECYASGKDDDNIGQQVMKLYEYSMSYPWPKEWLSDCKKYYELKSVDDLMKTKWMRFLMEESKKIFQDAKDMALELLQLCRGDDGPYMYEAALESDLGMIEKLLATEDYD
;
A
#
# COMPACT_ATOMS: atom_id res chain seq x y z
N ASN A 1 -49.33 23.02 -6.64
CA ASN A 1 -48.98 21.99 -5.69
C ASN A 1 -48.11 22.61 -4.57
N GLU A 2 -48.72 22.84 -3.41
CA GLU A 2 -48.09 23.54 -2.26
C GLU A 2 -46.74 22.91 -1.86
N HIS A 3 -46.64 21.56 -1.96
CA HIS A 3 -45.40 20.85 -1.66
C HIS A 3 -44.24 21.31 -2.59
N LEU A 4 -44.48 21.42 -3.89
CA LEU A 4 -43.44 21.85 -4.84
C LEU A 4 -43.06 23.34 -4.64
N GLN A 5 -44.02 24.19 -4.31
CA GLN A 5 -43.71 25.58 -3.97
C GLN A 5 -42.86 25.71 -2.73
N ARG A 6 -43.18 24.95 -1.70
CA ARG A 6 -42.37 24.87 -0.47
C ARG A 6 -40.95 24.35 -0.74
N GLN A 7 -40.79 23.29 -1.56
CA GLN A 7 -39.48 22.76 -1.95
C GLN A 7 -38.68 23.79 -2.78
N SER A 8 -39.33 24.53 -3.70
CA SER A 8 -38.69 25.58 -4.46
C SER A 8 -38.14 26.70 -3.57
N THR A 9 -38.83 27.04 -2.49
CA THR A 9 -38.36 28.04 -1.52
C THR A 9 -37.19 27.50 -0.69
N LEU A 10 -37.18 26.20 -0.37
CA LEU A 10 -36.16 25.58 0.43
C LEU A 10 -34.87 25.26 -0.34
N ILE A 11 -34.91 25.26 -1.67
CA ILE A 11 -33.74 24.91 -2.50
C ILE A 11 -32.56 25.86 -2.27
N HIS A 12 -32.82 27.12 -1.94
CA HIS A 12 -31.78 28.11 -1.63
C HIS A 12 -31.02 27.79 -0.33
N ASN A 13 -31.60 26.98 0.56
CA ASN A 13 -30.99 26.52 1.78
C ASN A 13 -30.35 25.13 1.64
N ALA A 14 -30.51 24.50 0.48
CA ALA A 14 -29.94 23.17 0.22
C ALA A 14 -28.43 23.28 0.08
N GLN A 15 -27.70 22.42 0.81
CA GLN A 15 -26.24 22.33 0.74
C GLN A 15 -25.86 21.51 -0.49
N ILE A 16 -25.88 22.13 -1.68
CA ILE A 16 -25.46 21.50 -2.94
C ILE A 16 -23.99 21.87 -3.15
N ASN A 17 -23.08 20.98 -2.72
CA ASN A 17 -21.64 21.22 -2.69
C ASN A 17 -20.88 19.99 -3.20
N THR A 18 -19.59 20.17 -3.49
CA THR A 18 -18.64 19.05 -3.58
C THR A 18 -18.44 18.40 -2.21
N ILE A 19 -17.86 17.21 -2.17
CA ILE A 19 -17.52 16.53 -0.91
C ILE A 19 -16.65 17.44 -0.02
N ASP A 20 -15.65 18.09 -0.59
CA ASP A 20 -14.76 19.01 0.15
C ASP A 20 -15.53 20.23 0.68
N GLY A 21 -16.44 20.78 -0.12
CA GLY A 21 -17.32 21.86 0.31
C GLY A 21 -18.22 21.45 1.46
N PHE A 22 -18.77 20.24 1.43
CA PHE A 22 -19.56 19.68 2.53
C PHE A 22 -18.70 19.46 3.78
N CYS A 23 -17.52 18.88 3.65
CA CYS A 23 -16.58 18.70 4.77
C CYS A 23 -16.23 20.05 5.42
N SER A 24 -15.90 21.06 4.60
CA SER A 24 -15.62 22.40 5.09
C SER A 24 -16.81 23.02 5.81
N TYR A 25 -18.03 22.83 5.29
CA TYR A 25 -19.26 23.28 5.95
C TYR A 25 -19.45 22.62 7.31
N VAL A 26 -19.29 21.30 7.39
CA VAL A 26 -19.40 20.55 8.66
C VAL A 26 -18.37 21.04 9.69
N ILE A 27 -17.10 21.13 9.29
CA ILE A 27 -16.03 21.59 10.19
C ILE A 27 -16.29 23.00 10.69
N ARG A 28 -16.71 23.95 9.81
CA ARG A 28 -16.99 25.35 10.20
C ARG A 28 -18.18 25.49 11.14
N ASN A 29 -19.14 24.57 11.10
CA ASN A 29 -20.30 24.61 12.01
C ASN A 29 -20.06 23.87 13.32
N TYR A 30 -19.13 22.87 13.31
CA TYR A 30 -18.91 21.98 14.45
C TYR A 30 -17.46 21.99 14.96
N PHE A 31 -16.68 23.05 14.62
CA PHE A 31 -15.27 23.19 15.01
C PHE A 31 -15.04 23.01 16.52
N HIS A 32 -15.98 23.43 17.35
CA HIS A 32 -15.93 23.32 18.80
C HIS A 32 -15.98 21.86 19.31
N MET A 33 -16.51 20.91 18.50
CA MET A 33 -16.56 19.49 18.90
C MET A 33 -15.22 18.77 18.73
N ILE A 34 -14.31 19.35 17.95
CA ILE A 34 -12.98 18.80 17.66
C ILE A 34 -11.86 19.70 18.18
N ASP A 35 -12.20 20.67 19.03
CA ASP A 35 -11.27 21.63 19.62
C ASP A 35 -10.40 22.37 18.60
N LEU A 36 -11.01 22.74 17.45
CA LEU A 36 -10.34 23.44 16.37
C LEU A 36 -10.56 24.96 16.53
N ASP A 37 -9.49 25.74 16.27
CA ASP A 37 -9.58 27.20 16.22
C ASP A 37 -10.57 27.64 15.12
N PRO A 38 -11.55 28.54 15.42
CA PRO A 38 -12.50 29.02 14.43
C PRO A 38 -11.84 29.78 13.25
N GLY A 39 -10.63 30.30 13.45
CA GLY A 39 -9.82 30.96 12.43
C GLY A 39 -9.01 30.01 11.54
N PHE A 40 -9.22 28.69 11.62
CA PHE A 40 -8.48 27.71 10.83
C PHE A 40 -8.62 27.99 9.32
N ARG A 41 -7.56 27.68 8.60
CA ARG A 41 -7.54 27.65 7.14
C ARG A 41 -7.09 26.28 6.62
N THR A 42 -7.50 25.95 5.45
CA THR A 42 -6.97 24.77 4.74
C THR A 42 -5.55 25.10 4.27
N ALA A 43 -4.61 24.19 4.56
CA ALA A 43 -3.24 24.32 4.10
C ALA A 43 -3.16 24.08 2.59
N GLU A 44 -2.21 24.73 1.92
CA GLU A 44 -1.89 24.44 0.52
C GLU A 44 -1.07 23.14 0.44
N ASP A 45 -1.17 22.43 -0.69
CA ASP A 45 -0.50 21.13 -0.89
C ASP A 45 1.02 21.20 -0.67
N GLY A 46 1.64 22.31 -1.11
CA GLY A 46 3.07 22.53 -0.91
C GLY A 46 3.45 22.69 0.56
N GLU A 47 2.66 23.46 1.32
CA GLU A 47 2.83 23.65 2.74
C GLU A 47 2.63 22.34 3.52
N LEU A 48 1.57 21.60 3.19
CA LEU A 48 1.29 20.31 3.80
C LEU A 48 2.43 19.30 3.56
N ARG A 49 3.01 19.29 2.36
CA ARG A 49 4.15 18.41 2.03
C ARG A 49 5.39 18.74 2.86
N LEU A 50 5.72 20.01 3.01
CA LEU A 50 6.86 20.45 3.83
C LEU A 50 6.63 20.08 5.30
N MET A 51 5.45 20.32 5.84
CA MET A 51 5.10 19.92 7.21
C MET A 51 5.23 18.41 7.43
N LYS A 52 4.75 17.61 6.48
CA LYS A 52 4.89 16.13 6.55
C LYS A 52 6.35 15.70 6.55
N GLN A 53 7.20 16.33 5.72
CA GLN A 53 8.64 16.03 5.67
C GLN A 53 9.32 16.39 7.00
N ASP A 54 9.07 17.56 7.55
CA ASP A 54 9.64 18.00 8.82
C ASP A 54 9.23 17.08 9.98
N VAL A 55 7.94 16.72 10.05
CA VAL A 55 7.44 15.78 11.06
C VAL A 55 8.06 14.40 10.88
N MET A 56 8.17 13.91 9.64
CA MET A 56 8.78 12.60 9.35
C MET A 56 10.24 12.56 9.81
N LYS A 57 11.01 13.60 9.48
CA LYS A 57 12.40 13.71 9.91
C LYS A 57 12.52 13.60 11.43
N LYS A 58 11.68 14.35 12.16
CA LYS A 58 11.65 14.31 13.62
C LYS A 58 11.25 12.93 14.14
N VAL A 59 10.25 12.27 13.55
CA VAL A 59 9.82 10.91 13.96
C VAL A 59 10.96 9.90 13.82
N ILE A 60 11.72 9.98 12.73
CA ILE A 60 12.87 9.10 12.50
C ILE A 60 14.00 9.41 13.50
N GLU A 61 14.31 10.70 13.74
CA GLU A 61 15.28 11.12 14.74
C GLU A 61 14.91 10.63 16.16
N ASP A 62 13.66 10.82 16.58
CA ASP A 62 13.13 10.35 17.86
C ASP A 62 13.20 8.81 17.97
N ALA A 63 12.99 8.07 16.88
CA ALA A 63 13.09 6.61 16.85
C ALA A 63 14.55 6.13 17.00
N TYR A 64 15.50 6.82 16.36
CA TYR A 64 16.93 6.54 16.57
C TYR A 64 17.38 6.87 18.01
N GLU A 65 16.88 7.95 18.59
CA GLU A 65 17.19 8.33 19.97
C GLU A 65 16.62 7.31 20.97
N ALA A 66 15.42 6.78 20.69
CA ALA A 66 14.82 5.71 21.49
C ALA A 66 15.59 4.39 21.39
N GLY A 67 16.23 4.10 20.26
CA GLY A 67 17.19 3.02 20.07
C GLY A 67 16.65 1.63 20.33
N THR A 68 15.39 1.33 19.98
CA THR A 68 14.78 0.02 20.22
C THR A 68 15.29 -1.03 19.24
N GLU A 69 15.39 -2.28 19.71
CA GLU A 69 15.84 -3.42 18.86
C GLU A 69 14.91 -3.60 17.65
N GLU A 70 13.60 -3.41 17.85
CA GLU A 70 12.61 -3.54 16.77
C GLU A 70 12.80 -2.46 15.70
N PHE A 71 13.16 -1.23 16.09
CA PHE A 71 13.44 -0.17 15.13
C PHE A 71 14.70 -0.48 14.32
N TYR A 72 15.78 -0.94 14.96
CA TYR A 72 16.99 -1.33 14.25
C TYR A 72 16.76 -2.52 13.31
N ALA A 73 15.99 -3.52 13.71
CA ALA A 73 15.60 -4.61 12.84
C ALA A 73 14.80 -4.11 11.62
N CYS A 74 13.91 -3.14 11.81
CA CYS A 74 13.20 -2.49 10.73
C CYS A 74 14.16 -1.76 9.78
N VAL A 75 15.14 -1.01 10.33
CA VAL A 75 16.18 -0.33 9.54
C VAL A 75 16.96 -1.34 8.71
N GLU A 76 17.44 -2.44 9.30
CA GLU A 76 18.18 -3.49 8.60
C GLU A 76 17.37 -4.14 7.47
N CYS A 77 16.06 -4.32 7.66
CA CYS A 77 15.20 -4.92 6.64
C CYS A 77 14.87 -3.98 5.48
N TYR A 78 14.69 -2.68 5.76
CA TYR A 78 14.11 -1.74 4.79
C TYR A 78 15.05 -0.65 4.32
N ALA A 79 16.16 -0.36 5.02
CA ALA A 79 17.18 0.56 4.54
C ALA A 79 18.05 -0.15 3.49
N SER A 80 17.90 0.22 2.25
CA SER A 80 18.75 -0.27 1.16
C SER A 80 19.95 0.67 1.00
N GLY A 81 21.12 0.26 1.53
CA GLY A 81 22.37 0.98 1.35
C GLY A 81 22.69 1.97 2.46
N LYS A 82 23.16 3.19 2.09
CA LYS A 82 23.64 4.20 3.04
C LYS A 82 22.59 5.24 3.44
N ASP A 83 21.34 5.06 3.01
CA ASP A 83 20.32 6.08 3.09
C ASP A 83 19.04 5.52 3.75
N ASP A 84 18.60 6.18 4.82
CA ASP A 84 17.40 5.84 5.59
C ASP A 84 16.13 6.48 5.00
N ASP A 85 16.24 7.25 3.93
CA ASP A 85 15.11 7.92 3.26
C ASP A 85 14.01 6.93 2.84
N ASN A 86 14.40 5.68 2.56
CA ASN A 86 13.46 4.64 2.19
C ASN A 86 12.47 4.30 3.33
N ILE A 87 12.92 4.30 4.58
CA ILE A 87 12.06 4.04 5.75
C ILE A 87 11.02 5.15 5.86
N GLY A 88 11.46 6.41 5.79
CA GLY A 88 10.56 7.56 5.80
C GLY A 88 9.50 7.49 4.70
N GLN A 89 9.88 7.07 3.49
CA GLN A 89 8.95 6.88 2.38
C GLN A 89 7.93 5.76 2.65
N GLN A 90 8.35 4.62 3.22
CA GLN A 90 7.42 3.54 3.56
C GLN A 90 6.45 3.95 4.67
N VAL A 91 6.94 4.63 5.70
CA VAL A 91 6.10 5.16 6.78
C VAL A 91 5.11 6.18 6.23
N MET A 92 5.52 7.05 5.31
CA MET A 92 4.64 8.03 4.67
C MET A 92 3.54 7.36 3.85
N LYS A 93 3.88 6.34 3.05
CA LYS A 93 2.89 5.55 2.29
C LYS A 93 1.88 4.88 3.22
N LEU A 94 2.36 4.28 4.31
CA LEU A 94 1.49 3.65 5.30
C LEU A 94 0.57 4.66 5.99
N TYR A 95 1.10 5.83 6.32
CA TYR A 95 0.32 6.94 6.86
C TYR A 95 -0.78 7.38 5.89
N GLU A 96 -0.44 7.67 4.63
CA GLU A 96 -1.39 8.11 3.62
C GLU A 96 -2.48 7.06 3.36
N TYR A 97 -2.11 5.78 3.33
CA TYR A 97 -3.08 4.71 3.20
C TYR A 97 -3.98 4.59 4.43
N SER A 98 -3.43 4.69 5.63
CA SER A 98 -4.20 4.62 6.88
C SER A 98 -5.23 5.76 6.99
N MET A 99 -4.90 6.94 6.48
CA MET A 99 -5.79 8.12 6.49
C MET A 99 -7.00 7.97 5.57
N SER A 100 -7.04 6.97 4.70
CA SER A 100 -8.24 6.63 3.91
C SER A 100 -9.31 5.89 4.74
N TYR A 101 -8.99 5.45 5.95
CA TYR A 101 -9.91 4.79 6.87
C TYR A 101 -10.47 5.77 7.91
N PRO A 102 -11.71 5.60 8.34
CA PRO A 102 -12.34 6.48 9.34
C PRO A 102 -11.63 6.49 10.69
N TRP A 103 -11.00 5.37 11.05
CA TRP A 103 -10.28 5.16 12.32
C TRP A 103 -8.86 4.64 12.05
N PRO A 104 -7.91 5.52 11.65
CA PRO A 104 -6.57 5.11 11.22
C PRO A 104 -5.79 4.32 12.27
N LYS A 105 -5.88 4.71 13.53
CA LYS A 105 -5.15 4.06 14.64
C LYS A 105 -5.65 2.65 14.91
N GLU A 106 -6.96 2.46 14.93
CA GLU A 106 -7.60 1.16 15.10
C GLU A 106 -7.26 0.25 13.92
N TRP A 107 -7.35 0.78 12.69
CA TRP A 107 -6.99 0.05 11.50
C TRP A 107 -5.53 -0.44 11.53
N LEU A 108 -4.58 0.44 11.89
CA LEU A 108 -3.17 0.07 12.04
C LEU A 108 -2.96 -1.00 13.12
N SER A 109 -3.67 -0.87 14.26
CA SER A 109 -3.63 -1.87 15.34
C SER A 109 -4.16 -3.22 14.89
N ASP A 110 -5.23 -3.25 14.10
CA ASP A 110 -5.77 -4.49 13.55
C ASP A 110 -4.82 -5.10 12.51
N CYS A 111 -4.17 -4.28 11.68
CA CYS A 111 -3.15 -4.75 10.76
C CYS A 111 -1.99 -5.47 11.48
N LYS A 112 -1.52 -4.95 12.62
CA LYS A 112 -0.47 -5.60 13.40
C LYS A 112 -0.82 -7.03 13.80
N LYS A 113 -2.08 -7.30 14.14
CA LYS A 113 -2.55 -8.65 14.53
C LYS A 113 -2.32 -9.70 13.44
N TYR A 114 -2.32 -9.30 12.16
CA TYR A 114 -2.05 -10.23 11.06
C TYR A 114 -0.59 -10.71 10.98
N TYR A 115 0.32 -10.04 11.70
CA TYR A 115 1.74 -10.38 11.77
C TYR A 115 2.12 -11.03 13.12
N GLU A 116 1.19 -11.16 14.07
CA GLU A 116 1.40 -11.88 15.34
C GLU A 116 1.30 -13.40 15.11
N LEU A 117 2.20 -13.93 14.28
CA LEU A 117 2.21 -15.34 13.88
C LEU A 117 3.14 -16.13 14.79
N LYS A 118 2.72 -17.34 15.16
CA LYS A 118 3.49 -18.22 16.07
C LYS A 118 4.23 -19.32 15.35
N SER A 119 3.86 -19.60 14.10
CA SER A 119 4.44 -20.67 13.30
C SER A 119 4.37 -20.36 11.80
N VAL A 120 5.16 -21.07 11.00
CA VAL A 120 5.06 -21.03 9.53
C VAL A 120 3.69 -21.49 9.05
N ASP A 121 3.09 -22.46 9.71
CA ASP A 121 1.74 -22.94 9.42
C ASP A 121 0.67 -21.83 9.58
N ASP A 122 0.83 -20.96 10.57
CA ASP A 122 -0.07 -19.82 10.76
C ASP A 122 0.12 -18.80 9.66
N LEU A 123 1.37 -18.59 9.22
CA LEU A 123 1.71 -17.72 8.09
C LEU A 123 1.00 -18.20 6.81
N MET A 124 1.11 -19.49 6.49
CA MET A 124 0.52 -20.10 5.29
C MET A 124 -1.02 -20.02 5.28
N LYS A 125 -1.66 -19.96 6.46
CA LYS A 125 -3.12 -19.80 6.58
C LYS A 125 -3.60 -18.36 6.41
N THR A 126 -2.73 -17.38 6.42
CA THR A 126 -3.11 -15.97 6.23
C THR A 126 -3.67 -15.72 4.83
N LYS A 127 -4.62 -14.79 4.74
CA LYS A 127 -5.23 -14.44 3.44
C LYS A 127 -4.21 -13.83 2.48
N TRP A 128 -3.29 -13.01 3.00
CA TRP A 128 -2.30 -12.34 2.18
C TRP A 128 -1.22 -13.31 1.67
N MET A 129 -0.80 -14.30 2.47
CA MET A 129 0.15 -15.31 2.01
C MET A 129 -0.48 -16.21 0.93
N ARG A 130 -1.72 -16.65 1.13
CA ARG A 130 -2.45 -17.39 0.09
C ARG A 130 -2.57 -16.60 -1.21
N PHE A 131 -2.93 -15.31 -1.12
CA PHE A 131 -2.98 -14.44 -2.28
C PHE A 131 -1.61 -14.33 -2.96
N LEU A 132 -0.53 -14.13 -2.20
CA LEU A 132 0.83 -14.06 -2.72
C LEU A 132 1.22 -15.35 -3.46
N MET A 133 0.91 -16.51 -2.87
CA MET A 133 1.18 -17.82 -3.49
C MET A 133 0.38 -18.01 -4.80
N GLU A 134 -0.89 -17.64 -4.80
CA GLU A 134 -1.73 -17.72 -6.00
C GLU A 134 -1.23 -16.82 -7.13
N GLU A 135 -0.87 -15.58 -6.82
CA GLU A 135 -0.32 -14.64 -7.81
C GLU A 135 1.07 -15.09 -8.31
N SER A 136 1.93 -15.59 -7.43
CA SER A 136 3.23 -16.14 -7.83
C SER A 136 3.08 -17.33 -8.79
N LYS A 137 2.14 -18.23 -8.53
CA LYS A 137 1.84 -19.35 -9.44
C LYS A 137 1.37 -18.88 -10.81
N LYS A 138 0.56 -17.83 -10.89
CA LYS A 138 0.15 -17.25 -12.18
C LYS A 138 1.34 -16.68 -12.93
N ILE A 139 2.20 -15.91 -12.25
CA ILE A 139 3.42 -15.34 -12.87
C ILE A 139 4.32 -16.45 -13.42
N PHE A 140 4.53 -17.53 -12.66
CA PHE A 140 5.32 -18.66 -13.12
C PHE A 140 4.66 -19.41 -14.28
N GLN A 141 3.32 -19.52 -14.30
CA GLN A 141 2.62 -20.11 -15.42
C GLN A 141 2.77 -19.28 -16.69
N ASP A 142 2.61 -17.96 -16.61
CA ASP A 142 2.81 -17.04 -17.72
C ASP A 142 4.27 -17.11 -18.24
N ALA A 143 5.24 -17.19 -17.33
CA ALA A 143 6.65 -17.37 -17.68
C ALA A 143 6.90 -18.71 -18.38
N LYS A 144 6.24 -19.79 -17.94
CA LYS A 144 6.32 -21.11 -18.59
C LYS A 144 5.78 -21.05 -20.01
N ASP A 145 4.61 -20.45 -20.19
CA ASP A 145 3.96 -20.35 -21.49
C ASP A 145 4.83 -19.52 -22.46
N MET A 146 5.39 -18.42 -21.99
CA MET A 146 6.35 -17.62 -22.76
C MET A 146 7.62 -18.40 -23.11
N ALA A 147 8.20 -19.16 -22.18
CA ALA A 147 9.38 -19.97 -22.45
C ALA A 147 9.11 -21.05 -23.49
N LEU A 148 7.93 -21.68 -23.47
CA LEU A 148 7.52 -22.66 -24.49
C LEU A 148 7.36 -22.02 -25.87
N GLU A 149 6.77 -20.84 -25.98
CA GLU A 149 6.67 -20.09 -27.24
C GLU A 149 8.05 -19.74 -27.79
N LEU A 150 8.95 -19.24 -26.94
CA LEU A 150 10.33 -18.91 -27.32
C LEU A 150 11.10 -20.16 -27.78
N LEU A 151 10.89 -21.29 -27.13
CA LEU A 151 11.50 -22.57 -27.52
C LEU A 151 11.05 -23.02 -28.90
N GLN A 152 9.76 -22.84 -29.25
CA GLN A 152 9.25 -23.11 -30.58
C GLN A 152 9.90 -22.20 -31.64
N LEU A 153 10.09 -20.91 -31.32
CA LEU A 153 10.79 -19.97 -32.21
C LEU A 153 12.25 -20.36 -32.42
N CYS A 154 12.97 -20.78 -31.33
CA CYS A 154 14.35 -21.25 -31.45
C CYS A 154 14.52 -22.47 -32.36
N ARG A 155 13.52 -23.35 -32.44
CA ARG A 155 13.50 -24.57 -33.23
C ARG A 155 13.00 -24.36 -34.66
N GLY A 156 12.58 -23.15 -35.01
CA GLY A 156 12.20 -22.80 -36.38
C GLY A 156 13.39 -22.78 -37.34
N ASP A 157 13.12 -22.82 -38.65
CA ASP A 157 14.14 -22.95 -39.72
C ASP A 157 15.24 -21.87 -39.64
N ASP A 158 14.90 -20.63 -39.24
CA ASP A 158 15.84 -19.51 -39.05
C ASP A 158 15.89 -19.06 -37.58
N GLY A 159 15.51 -19.93 -36.63
CA GLY A 159 15.44 -19.61 -35.23
C GLY A 159 16.81 -19.48 -34.55
N PRO A 160 16.90 -18.71 -33.46
CA PRO A 160 18.12 -18.52 -32.70
C PRO A 160 18.44 -19.74 -31.80
N TYR A 161 18.78 -20.88 -32.43
CA TYR A 161 19.01 -22.18 -31.78
C TYR A 161 20.04 -22.14 -30.64
N MET A 162 20.89 -21.12 -30.57
CA MET A 162 21.91 -20.95 -29.53
C MET A 162 21.31 -20.72 -28.14
N TYR A 163 20.06 -20.30 -28.04
CA TYR A 163 19.37 -20.08 -26.77
C TYR A 163 18.52 -21.27 -26.32
N GLU A 164 18.39 -22.33 -27.13
CA GLU A 164 17.54 -23.48 -26.83
C GLU A 164 17.90 -24.13 -25.48
N ALA A 165 19.18 -24.43 -25.25
CA ALA A 165 19.61 -25.05 -23.99
C ALA A 165 19.37 -24.18 -22.75
N ALA A 166 19.50 -22.88 -22.88
CA ALA A 166 19.20 -21.94 -21.79
C ALA A 166 17.69 -21.93 -21.47
N LEU A 167 16.84 -21.85 -22.50
CA LEU A 167 15.39 -21.87 -22.33
C LEU A 167 14.89 -23.21 -21.75
N GLU A 168 15.48 -24.32 -22.16
CA GLU A 168 15.16 -25.64 -21.55
C GLU A 168 15.54 -25.70 -20.06
N SER A 169 16.68 -25.13 -19.70
CA SER A 169 17.10 -25.02 -18.29
C SER A 169 16.15 -24.15 -17.47
N ASP A 170 15.76 -22.97 -18.02
CA ASP A 170 14.83 -22.05 -17.38
C ASP A 170 13.45 -22.69 -17.22
N LEU A 171 12.97 -23.40 -18.25
CA LEU A 171 11.71 -24.14 -18.21
C LEU A 171 11.73 -25.20 -17.10
N GLY A 172 12.83 -25.96 -16.97
CA GLY A 172 12.99 -26.94 -15.92
C GLY A 172 13.01 -26.33 -14.53
N MET A 173 13.53 -25.11 -14.36
CA MET A 173 13.48 -24.36 -13.09
C MET A 173 12.06 -23.90 -12.78
N ILE A 174 11.36 -23.30 -13.76
CA ILE A 174 9.99 -22.83 -13.61
C ILE A 174 9.06 -24.00 -13.24
N GLU A 175 9.23 -25.16 -13.88
CA GLU A 175 8.41 -26.34 -13.57
C GLU A 175 8.63 -26.84 -12.13
N LYS A 176 9.85 -26.79 -11.63
CA LYS A 176 10.14 -27.10 -10.23
C LYS A 176 9.46 -26.13 -9.27
N LEU A 177 9.52 -24.83 -9.57
CA LEU A 177 8.85 -23.79 -8.76
C LEU A 177 7.32 -23.96 -8.75
N LEU A 178 6.72 -24.29 -9.90
CA LEU A 178 5.29 -24.58 -10.00
C LEU A 178 4.85 -25.85 -9.25
N ALA A 179 5.74 -26.83 -9.14
CA ALA A 179 5.50 -28.09 -8.42
C ALA A 179 5.69 -27.97 -6.91
N THR A 180 6.29 -26.89 -6.42
CA THR A 180 6.51 -26.66 -4.99
C THR A 180 5.18 -26.28 -4.32
N GLU A 181 4.76 -27.07 -3.34
CA GLU A 181 3.53 -26.82 -2.58
C GLU A 181 3.81 -26.08 -1.26
N ASP A 182 5.03 -26.18 -0.73
CA ASP A 182 5.46 -25.61 0.54
C ASP A 182 6.70 -24.71 0.39
N TYR A 183 6.82 -23.77 1.31
CA TYR A 183 7.99 -22.91 1.49
C TYR A 183 8.92 -23.60 2.52
N ASP A 184 9.72 -24.55 2.07
CA ASP A 184 10.86 -25.07 2.82
C ASP A 184 12.20 -24.59 2.24
#